data_1365d2e721081fe9652ab0f387f98b21
#
_entry.id   1365d2e721081fe9652ab0f387f98b21
#
_cell.length_a   1.000
_cell.length_b   1.000
_cell.length_c   1.000
_cell.angle_alpha   90.00
_cell.angle_beta   90.00
_cell.angle_gamma   90.00
#
_symmetry.space_group_name_H-M   'P 1'
#
loop_
_entity.id
_entity.type
_entity.pdbx_description
1 polymer ?
#
loop_
_entity_poly.entity_id
_entity_poly.type
_entity_poly.pdbx_seq_one_letter_code
_entity_poly.pdbx_strand_id
1 'polypeptide(L)'
;KRPFIGVVIMIHSISFFAPLTSPKPKHRRMGNQIDFLKIDGGRLGAVNLNNMIPVQKGLYHKVSFPSDSLNAYTALLHRQLHWCILHQKEINEQANLLFQAVILRQAPPSVLNRCCDFYQDMLRLQLYCSQMKLLTGTFVSDFNETLLWIYTLAYRSNKTVIYV
;
A
#
# COMPACT_ATOMS: atom_id res chain seq x y z
N LYS A 1 -6.73 -17.32 -10.59
CA LYS A 1 -5.68 -16.41 -10.11
C LYS A 1 -6.19 -15.79 -8.81
N ARG A 2 -5.46 -15.85 -7.70
CA ARG A 2 -5.90 -15.26 -6.42
C ARG A 2 -5.87 -13.74 -6.51
N PRO A 3 -6.89 -13.03 -6.01
CA PRO A 3 -6.89 -11.57 -5.98
C PRO A 3 -5.77 -11.04 -5.06
N PHE A 4 -5.31 -9.84 -5.36
CA PHE A 4 -4.33 -9.14 -4.54
C PHE A 4 -5.09 -8.32 -3.50
N ILE A 5 -5.04 -8.72 -2.23
CA ILE A 5 -5.83 -8.13 -1.14
C ILE A 5 -4.95 -7.25 -0.26
N GLY A 6 -5.47 -6.08 0.11
CA GLY A 6 -4.76 -5.12 0.94
C GLY A 6 -5.67 -4.03 1.50
N VAL A 7 -5.06 -3.04 2.12
CA VAL A 7 -5.72 -1.84 2.61
C VAL A 7 -5.35 -0.62 1.76
N VAL A 8 -6.29 0.29 1.57
CA VAL A 8 -6.03 1.58 0.92
C VAL A 8 -5.77 2.63 2.00
N ILE A 9 -4.65 3.31 1.88
CA ILE A 9 -4.14 4.32 2.82
C ILE A 9 -4.01 5.63 2.07
N MET A 10 -4.47 6.74 2.66
CA MET A 10 -4.32 8.07 2.09
C MET A 10 -3.10 8.77 2.68
N ILE A 11 -2.13 9.16 1.84
CA ILE A 11 -0.94 9.93 2.22
C ILE A 11 -0.83 11.13 1.29
N HIS A 12 -0.89 12.35 1.83
CA HIS A 12 -0.79 13.60 1.04
C HIS A 12 -1.70 13.61 -0.20
N SER A 13 -2.98 13.24 -0.03
CA SER A 13 -3.98 13.16 -1.12
C SER A 13 -3.73 12.06 -2.17
N ILE A 14 -2.74 11.22 -1.99
CA ILE A 14 -2.45 10.06 -2.83
C ILE A 14 -2.96 8.80 -2.14
N SER A 15 -3.69 7.96 -2.87
CA SER A 15 -4.09 6.64 -2.38
C SER A 15 -2.96 5.64 -2.60
N PHE A 16 -2.59 4.92 -1.54
CA PHE A 16 -1.64 3.81 -1.58
C PHE A 16 -2.34 2.52 -1.24
N PHE A 17 -2.03 1.47 -1.95
CA PHE A 17 -2.47 0.12 -1.63
C PHE A 17 -1.33 -0.62 -0.91
N ALA A 18 -1.57 -1.03 0.33
CA ALA A 18 -0.64 -1.85 1.11
C ALA A 18 -1.15 -3.29 1.19
N PRO A 19 -0.41 -4.28 0.66
CA PRO A 19 -0.88 -5.66 0.62
C PRO A 19 -0.91 -6.31 1.99
N LEU A 20 -1.91 -7.17 2.23
CA LEU A 20 -1.99 -8.04 3.39
C LEU A 20 -1.22 -9.34 3.14
N THR A 21 -0.50 -9.80 4.15
CA THR A 21 0.17 -11.10 4.11
C THR A 21 -0.55 -12.12 4.99
N SER A 22 -0.53 -13.38 4.56
CA SER A 22 -0.99 -14.48 5.40
C SER A 22 -0.10 -14.65 6.65
N PRO A 23 -0.63 -15.18 7.76
CA PRO A 23 0.14 -15.43 8.96
C PRO A 23 1.28 -16.43 8.69
N LYS A 24 2.47 -16.13 9.24
CA LYS A 24 3.64 -17.00 9.20
C LYS A 24 4.24 -17.09 10.60
N PRO A 25 4.88 -18.20 10.99
CA PRO A 25 5.50 -18.34 12.32
C PRO A 25 6.51 -17.21 12.62
N LYS A 26 7.22 -16.72 11.60
CA LYS A 26 8.18 -15.62 11.73
C LYS A 26 7.52 -14.31 12.17
N HIS A 27 6.26 -14.03 11.75
CA HIS A 27 5.58 -12.77 12.06
C HIS A 27 5.38 -12.57 13.57
N ARG A 28 5.16 -13.65 14.32
CA ARG A 28 5.02 -13.58 15.78
C ARG A 28 6.34 -13.24 16.48
N ARG A 29 7.47 -13.74 15.95
CA ARG A 29 8.81 -13.60 16.53
C ARG A 29 9.53 -12.31 16.12
N MET A 30 9.16 -11.71 14.97
CA MET A 30 9.75 -10.45 14.53
C MET A 30 9.43 -9.33 15.50
N GLY A 31 10.38 -8.42 15.73
CA GLY A 31 10.13 -7.14 16.39
C GLY A 31 9.24 -6.23 15.54
N ASN A 32 8.72 -5.16 16.14
CA ASN A 32 8.00 -4.13 15.39
C ASN A 32 8.97 -3.42 14.43
N GLN A 33 8.54 -3.18 13.21
CA GLN A 33 9.31 -2.51 12.17
C GLN A 33 8.43 -1.44 11.51
N ILE A 34 9.04 -0.33 11.12
CA ILE A 34 8.31 0.79 10.51
C ILE A 34 7.64 0.39 9.17
N ASP A 35 8.22 -0.56 8.45
CA ASP A 35 7.78 -1.01 7.12
C ASP A 35 6.89 -2.26 7.15
N PHE A 36 6.54 -2.76 8.35
CA PHE A 36 5.80 -4.01 8.51
C PHE A 36 4.94 -3.99 9.78
N LEU A 37 3.64 -3.80 9.63
CA LEU A 37 2.70 -3.73 10.74
C LEU A 37 2.02 -5.08 10.98
N LYS A 38 2.26 -5.68 12.14
CA LYS A 38 1.68 -6.98 12.51
C LYS A 38 0.18 -6.85 12.82
N ILE A 39 -0.63 -7.69 12.20
CA ILE A 39 -2.05 -7.81 12.49
C ILE A 39 -2.21 -8.77 13.67
N ASP A 40 -2.80 -8.28 14.76
CA ASP A 40 -3.02 -9.07 15.98
C ASP A 40 -1.72 -9.76 16.47
N GLY A 41 -0.67 -8.98 16.67
CA GLY A 41 0.63 -9.51 17.10
C GLY A 41 1.27 -10.50 16.12
N GLY A 42 0.83 -10.49 14.85
CA GLY A 42 1.29 -11.41 13.80
C GLY A 42 0.51 -12.74 13.72
N ARG A 43 -0.52 -12.93 14.56
CA ARG A 43 -1.40 -14.10 14.53
C ARG A 43 -2.25 -14.15 13.25
N LEU A 44 -2.65 -12.99 12.76
CA LEU A 44 -3.43 -12.83 11.53
C LEU A 44 -2.59 -12.43 10.31
N GLY A 45 -1.26 -12.34 10.44
CA GLY A 45 -0.38 -11.88 9.37
C GLY A 45 0.09 -10.45 9.57
N ALA A 46 0.18 -9.68 8.50
CA ALA A 46 0.64 -8.28 8.57
C ALA A 46 0.16 -7.43 7.39
N VAL A 47 0.14 -6.12 7.60
CA VAL A 47 0.10 -5.10 6.55
C VAL A 47 1.54 -4.86 6.11
N ASN A 48 1.81 -5.06 4.82
CA ASN A 48 3.15 -5.00 4.26
C ASN A 48 3.42 -3.62 3.66
N LEU A 49 3.78 -2.66 4.50
CA LEU A 49 3.96 -1.27 4.11
C LEU A 49 5.14 -1.05 3.18
N ASN A 50 6.20 -1.90 3.22
CA ASN A 50 7.33 -1.79 2.31
C ASN A 50 6.98 -2.09 0.84
N ASN A 51 5.84 -2.73 0.60
CA ASN A 51 5.31 -3.03 -0.73
C ASN A 51 4.08 -2.16 -1.09
N MET A 52 3.93 -1.00 -0.45
CA MET A 52 2.88 -0.06 -0.85
C MET A 52 3.08 0.38 -2.29
N ILE A 53 1.98 0.46 -3.02
CA ILE A 53 1.95 1.02 -4.37
C ILE A 53 0.92 2.13 -4.44
N PRO A 54 1.19 3.25 -5.11
CA PRO A 54 0.17 4.25 -5.36
C PRO A 54 -0.88 3.66 -6.31
N VAL A 55 -2.15 3.96 -6.03
CA VAL A 55 -3.29 3.44 -6.79
C VAL A 55 -4.30 4.53 -7.06
N GLN A 56 -4.92 4.48 -8.24
CA GLN A 56 -5.98 5.39 -8.57
C GLN A 56 -7.34 4.86 -8.12
N LYS A 57 -8.22 5.79 -7.74
CA LYS A 57 -9.64 5.50 -7.53
C LYS A 57 -10.25 4.89 -8.79
N GLY A 58 -10.87 3.72 -8.66
CA GLY A 58 -11.43 2.94 -9.78
C GLY A 58 -10.59 1.75 -10.23
N LEU A 59 -9.30 1.68 -9.87
CA LEU A 59 -8.45 0.50 -10.12
C LEU A 59 -8.50 -0.54 -9.00
N TYR A 60 -9.24 -0.27 -7.94
CA TYR A 60 -9.42 -1.16 -6.81
C TYR A 60 -10.92 -1.27 -6.45
N HIS A 61 -11.32 -2.39 -5.92
CA HIS A 61 -12.70 -2.68 -5.55
C HIS A 61 -12.77 -3.12 -4.09
N LYS A 62 -13.85 -2.72 -3.42
CA LYS A 62 -14.10 -3.20 -2.05
C LYS A 62 -14.29 -4.71 -2.05
N VAL A 63 -13.66 -5.39 -1.11
CA VAL A 63 -13.87 -6.82 -0.91
C VAL A 63 -15.32 -7.04 -0.49
N SER A 64 -16.02 -7.88 -1.23
CA SER A 64 -17.29 -8.48 -0.82
C SER A 64 -17.07 -9.98 -0.60
N PHE A 65 -17.53 -10.46 0.55
CA PHE A 65 -17.47 -11.87 0.87
C PHE A 65 -18.87 -12.47 0.71
N PRO A 66 -19.07 -13.45 -0.18
CA PRO A 66 -20.34 -14.17 -0.24
C PRO A 66 -20.64 -14.82 1.12
N SER A 67 -21.89 -14.70 1.57
CA SER A 67 -22.34 -15.22 2.88
C SER A 67 -22.08 -16.73 3.04
N ASP A 68 -22.06 -17.46 1.95
CA ASP A 68 -21.99 -18.92 1.92
C ASP A 68 -20.55 -19.48 1.80
N SER A 69 -19.53 -18.61 1.68
CA SER A 69 -18.14 -19.06 1.51
C SER A 69 -17.37 -19.07 2.82
N LEU A 70 -17.80 -19.86 3.79
CA LEU A 70 -17.14 -20.05 5.10
C LEU A 70 -15.93 -20.99 5.00
N ASN A 71 -14.98 -20.70 4.14
CA ASN A 71 -13.70 -21.41 4.17
C ASN A 71 -12.68 -20.69 5.10
N ALA A 72 -11.65 -21.42 5.53
CA ALA A 72 -10.63 -20.90 6.44
C ALA A 72 -9.93 -19.62 5.92
N TYR A 73 -9.79 -19.47 4.61
CA TYR A 73 -9.19 -18.30 3.98
C TYR A 73 -10.11 -17.09 4.09
N THR A 74 -11.40 -17.23 3.79
CA THR A 74 -12.39 -16.15 3.94
C THR A 74 -12.52 -15.71 5.39
N ALA A 75 -12.55 -16.66 6.33
CA ALA A 75 -12.57 -16.36 7.75
C ALA A 75 -11.31 -15.61 8.22
N LEU A 76 -10.14 -15.93 7.67
CA LEU A 76 -8.91 -15.17 7.93
C LEU A 76 -9.04 -13.74 7.42
N LEU A 77 -9.48 -13.54 6.18
CA LEU A 77 -9.65 -12.22 5.59
C LEU A 77 -10.64 -11.35 6.37
N HIS A 78 -11.76 -11.90 6.79
CA HIS A 78 -12.72 -11.19 7.66
C HIS A 78 -12.07 -10.68 8.94
N ARG A 79 -11.28 -11.54 9.61
CA ARG A 79 -10.57 -11.13 10.84
C ARG A 79 -9.49 -10.09 10.58
N GLN A 80 -8.74 -10.22 9.47
CA GLN A 80 -7.76 -9.22 9.06
C GLN A 80 -8.43 -7.88 8.80
N LEU A 81 -9.54 -7.87 8.03
CA LEU A 81 -10.33 -6.71 7.72
C LEU A 81 -10.84 -6.01 8.99
N HIS A 82 -11.50 -6.77 9.85
CA HIS A 82 -12.03 -6.22 11.09
C HIS A 82 -10.92 -5.57 11.93
N TRP A 83 -9.77 -6.22 12.05
CA TRP A 83 -8.62 -5.64 12.74
C TRP A 83 -8.14 -4.35 12.08
N CYS A 84 -7.99 -4.33 10.75
CA CYS A 84 -7.56 -3.14 10.01
C CYS A 84 -8.53 -1.95 10.18
N ILE A 85 -9.85 -2.20 10.22
CA ILE A 85 -10.85 -1.16 10.46
C ILE A 85 -10.65 -0.54 11.85
N LEU A 86 -10.49 -1.38 12.88
CA LEU A 86 -10.30 -0.92 14.26
C LEU A 86 -8.97 -0.17 14.46
N HIS A 87 -7.94 -0.49 13.67
CA HIS A 87 -6.59 0.07 13.79
C HIS A 87 -6.24 1.01 12.63
N GLN A 88 -7.23 1.55 11.93
CA GLN A 88 -7.02 2.41 10.75
C GLN A 88 -6.12 3.61 11.06
N LYS A 89 -6.27 4.22 12.22
CA LYS A 89 -5.43 5.34 12.66
C LYS A 89 -3.97 4.92 12.76
N GLU A 90 -3.68 3.81 13.43
CA GLU A 90 -2.32 3.25 13.59
C GLU A 90 -1.69 2.92 12.23
N ILE A 91 -2.46 2.28 11.32
CA ILE A 91 -2.00 1.96 9.97
C ILE A 91 -1.62 3.23 9.20
N ASN A 92 -2.47 4.26 9.24
CA ASN A 92 -2.24 5.53 8.55
C ASN A 92 -1.02 6.26 9.11
N GLU A 93 -0.87 6.34 10.43
CA GLU A 93 0.26 6.98 11.09
C GLU A 93 1.58 6.28 10.73
N GLN A 94 1.62 4.96 10.81
CA GLN A 94 2.83 4.20 10.47
C GLN A 94 3.18 4.30 8.98
N ALA A 95 2.19 4.28 8.10
CA ALA A 95 2.40 4.45 6.66
C ALA A 95 2.95 5.85 6.32
N ASN A 96 2.43 6.91 6.97
CA ASN A 96 2.94 8.27 6.82
C ASN A 96 4.39 8.41 7.33
N LEU A 97 4.71 7.84 8.48
CA LEU A 97 6.07 7.83 9.02
C LEU A 97 7.04 7.11 8.08
N LEU A 98 6.64 5.94 7.56
CA LEU A 98 7.46 5.21 6.59
C LEU A 98 7.65 6.03 5.31
N PHE A 99 6.57 6.61 4.77
CA PHE A 99 6.62 7.44 3.57
C PHE A 99 7.66 8.56 3.73
N GLN A 100 7.56 9.34 4.82
CA GLN A 100 8.49 10.44 5.09
C GLN A 100 9.93 9.93 5.25
N ALA A 101 10.13 8.86 6.04
CA ALA A 101 11.46 8.31 6.28
C ALA A 101 12.13 7.80 5.00
N VAL A 102 11.37 7.23 4.07
CA VAL A 102 11.87 6.73 2.77
C VAL A 102 12.15 7.88 1.82
N ILE A 103 11.22 8.83 1.66
CA ILE A 103 11.39 9.97 0.74
C ILE A 103 12.55 10.87 1.17
N LEU A 104 12.71 11.12 2.46
CA LEU A 104 13.82 11.90 3.00
C LEU A 104 15.11 11.09 3.17
N ARG A 105 15.11 9.80 2.85
CA ARG A 105 16.22 8.86 3.03
C ARG A 105 16.76 8.82 4.48
N GLN A 106 15.89 9.01 5.44
CA GLN A 106 16.21 8.99 6.88
C GLN A 106 15.97 7.62 7.52
N ALA A 107 15.34 6.68 6.79
CA ALA A 107 15.15 5.32 7.26
C ALA A 107 16.49 4.55 7.30
N PRO A 108 16.63 3.55 8.18
CA PRO A 108 17.79 2.66 8.19
C PRO A 108 18.03 2.01 6.81
N PRO A 109 19.29 1.73 6.42
CA PRO A 109 19.60 1.14 5.10
C PRO A 109 18.82 -0.14 4.81
N SER A 110 18.60 -0.98 5.81
CA SER A 110 17.80 -2.21 5.65
C SER A 110 16.34 -1.95 5.31
N VAL A 111 15.74 -0.85 5.80
CA VAL A 111 14.39 -0.42 5.45
C VAL A 111 14.39 0.16 4.04
N LEU A 112 15.33 1.07 3.73
CA LEU A 112 15.45 1.67 2.39
C LEU A 112 15.58 0.60 1.31
N ASN A 113 16.39 -0.43 1.55
CA ASN A 113 16.55 -1.55 0.59
C ASN A 113 15.25 -2.32 0.38
N ARG A 114 14.43 -2.53 1.43
CA ARG A 114 13.14 -3.20 1.30
C ARG A 114 12.07 -2.32 0.62
N CYS A 115 12.21 -1.01 0.71
CA CYS A 115 11.31 -0.02 0.11
C CYS A 115 11.85 0.53 -1.23
N CYS A 116 12.83 -0.13 -1.84
CA CYS A 116 13.50 0.37 -3.03
C CYS A 116 12.52 0.65 -4.19
N ASP A 117 11.64 -0.30 -4.48
CA ASP A 117 10.65 -0.15 -5.56
C ASP A 117 9.70 1.02 -5.27
N PHE A 118 9.19 1.11 -4.06
CA PHE A 118 8.35 2.23 -3.62
C PHE A 118 9.06 3.58 -3.78
N TYR A 119 10.33 3.68 -3.35
CA TYR A 119 11.13 4.90 -3.49
C TYR A 119 11.37 5.27 -4.95
N GLN A 120 11.70 4.30 -5.81
CA GLN A 120 11.89 4.53 -7.25
C GLN A 120 10.62 5.01 -7.92
N ASP A 121 9.49 4.46 -7.55
CA ASP A 121 8.19 4.88 -8.07
C ASP A 121 7.88 6.32 -7.66
N MET A 122 8.19 6.72 -6.42
CA MET A 122 8.01 8.10 -5.97
C MET A 122 8.94 9.08 -6.71
N LEU A 123 10.20 8.71 -6.96
CA LEU A 123 11.11 9.53 -7.76
C LEU A 123 10.62 9.74 -9.20
N ARG A 124 10.14 8.69 -9.83
CA ARG A 124 9.56 8.78 -11.18
C ARG A 124 8.39 9.76 -11.23
N LEU A 125 7.53 9.70 -10.23
CA LEU A 125 6.40 10.61 -10.08
C LEU A 125 6.83 12.06 -9.93
N GLN A 126 7.80 12.34 -9.07
CA GLN A 126 8.35 13.69 -8.88
C GLN A 126 8.96 14.24 -10.17
N LEU A 127 9.74 13.42 -10.89
CA LEU A 127 10.36 13.81 -12.15
C LEU A 127 9.31 14.14 -13.21
N TYR A 128 8.27 13.32 -13.33
CA TYR A 128 7.20 13.55 -14.28
C TYR A 128 6.42 14.84 -13.97
N CYS A 129 6.04 15.07 -12.74
CA CYS A 129 5.35 16.29 -12.32
C CYS A 129 6.20 17.54 -12.58
N SER A 130 7.52 17.45 -12.36
CA SER A 130 8.45 18.55 -12.66
C SER A 130 8.55 18.84 -14.15
N GLN A 131 8.59 17.80 -14.98
CA GLN A 131 8.61 17.94 -16.43
C GLN A 131 7.30 18.54 -16.98
N MET A 132 6.15 18.08 -16.47
CA MET A 132 4.85 18.63 -16.87
C MET A 132 4.71 20.10 -16.49
N LYS A 133 5.18 20.52 -15.31
CA LYS A 133 5.20 21.92 -14.90
C LYS A 133 6.03 22.78 -15.84
N LEU A 134 7.17 22.29 -16.31
CA LEU A 134 8.02 22.98 -17.29
C LEU A 134 7.37 23.11 -18.67
N LEU A 135 6.62 22.08 -19.09
CA LEU A 135 5.99 22.05 -20.43
C LEU A 135 4.69 22.85 -20.51
N THR A 136 3.90 22.87 -19.43
CA THR A 136 2.54 23.47 -19.46
C THR A 136 2.45 24.82 -18.78
N GLY A 137 3.46 25.22 -18.00
CA GLY A 137 3.43 26.43 -17.19
C GLY A 137 2.36 26.42 -16.06
N THR A 138 1.54 25.41 -16.00
CA THR A 138 0.48 25.23 -15.03
C THR A 138 0.93 24.32 -13.89
N PHE A 139 0.59 24.71 -12.68
CA PHE A 139 0.67 23.80 -11.53
C PHE A 139 -0.35 22.69 -11.79
N VAL A 140 0.12 21.46 -12.03
CA VAL A 140 -0.78 20.32 -12.13
C VAL A 140 -1.36 20.10 -10.74
N SER A 141 -2.54 20.71 -10.48
CA SER A 141 -3.28 20.56 -9.23
C SER A 141 -3.80 19.12 -9.06
N ASP A 142 -3.90 18.36 -10.15
CA ASP A 142 -4.30 16.97 -10.17
C ASP A 142 -3.11 16.03 -10.29
N PHE A 143 -2.35 15.98 -9.19
CA PHE A 143 -1.33 14.95 -8.96
C PHE A 143 -1.90 13.53 -9.16
N ASN A 144 -3.20 13.35 -8.97
CA ASN A 144 -3.91 12.09 -9.14
C ASN A 144 -4.05 11.63 -10.60
N GLU A 145 -4.34 12.52 -11.55
CA GLU A 145 -4.48 12.13 -12.96
C GLU A 145 -3.13 11.79 -13.60
N THR A 146 -2.10 12.49 -13.19
CA THR A 146 -0.75 12.31 -13.72
C THR A 146 -0.09 11.01 -13.23
N LEU A 147 -0.34 10.64 -11.98
CA LEU A 147 0.01 9.34 -11.42
C LEU A 147 -0.57 8.18 -12.23
N LEU A 148 -1.76 8.39 -12.73
CA LEU A 148 -2.54 7.43 -13.48
C LEU A 148 -1.84 6.94 -14.74
N TRP A 149 -1.30 7.86 -15.52
CA TRP A 149 -0.69 7.55 -16.81
C TRP A 149 0.56 6.69 -16.67
N ILE A 150 1.41 6.99 -15.69
CA ILE A 150 2.69 6.29 -15.49
C ILE A 150 2.45 4.88 -14.97
N TYR A 151 1.50 4.71 -14.03
CA TYR A 151 1.19 3.39 -13.48
C TYR A 151 0.42 2.49 -14.44
N THR A 152 -0.47 3.05 -15.24
CA THR A 152 -1.17 2.29 -16.30
C THR A 152 -0.20 1.78 -17.35
N LEU A 153 0.86 2.50 -17.66
CA LEU A 153 1.90 2.07 -18.60
C LEU A 153 2.90 1.10 -17.99
N ALA A 154 3.26 1.25 -16.73
CA ALA A 154 4.24 0.41 -16.05
C ALA A 154 3.66 -0.91 -15.51
N TYR A 155 2.38 -0.92 -15.12
CA TYR A 155 1.68 -2.06 -14.53
C TYR A 155 0.55 -2.61 -15.43
N ARG A 156 0.81 -2.81 -16.71
CA ARG A 156 -0.05 -3.60 -17.60
C ARG A 156 -0.10 -5.09 -17.25
N SER A 157 -0.03 -5.45 -15.98
CA SER A 157 -0.37 -6.81 -15.58
C SER A 157 -1.78 -6.81 -15.03
N ASN A 158 -2.66 -7.61 -15.66
CA ASN A 158 -4.06 -7.92 -15.32
C ASN A 158 -4.27 -8.39 -13.85
N LYS A 159 -3.95 -7.56 -12.87
CA LYS A 159 -4.18 -7.87 -11.46
C LYS A 159 -5.33 -7.00 -10.96
N THR A 160 -6.47 -7.60 -10.73
CA THR A 160 -7.56 -6.98 -9.98
C THR A 160 -7.07 -6.74 -8.56
N VAL A 161 -6.95 -5.48 -8.17
CA VAL A 161 -6.64 -5.08 -6.80
C VAL A 161 -7.96 -5.02 -6.04
N ILE A 162 -8.07 -5.78 -4.96
CA ILE A 162 -9.25 -5.81 -4.12
C ILE A 162 -8.85 -5.26 -2.75
N TYR A 163 -9.51 -4.18 -2.32
CA TYR A 163 -9.24 -3.57 -1.03
C TYR A 163 -10.37 -3.81 -0.03
N VAL A 164 -10.02 -3.57 1.19
CA VAL A 164 -10.90 -3.65 2.33
C VAL A 164 -11.24 -2.25 2.83
#